data_8bb2067c68e56c97eaf88b508d5d9907
#
_entry.id   8bb2067c68e56c97eaf88b508d5d9907
#
_cell.length_a   1.000
_cell.length_b   1.000
_cell.length_c   1.000
_cell.angle_alpha   90.00
_cell.angle_beta   90.00
_cell.angle_gamma   90.00
#
_symmetry.space_group_name_H-M   'P 1'
#
loop_
_entity.id
_entity.type
_entity.pdbx_description
1 polymer ?
#
loop_
_entity_poly.entity_id
_entity_poly.type
_entity_poly.pdbx_seq_one_letter_code
_entity_poly.pdbx_strand_id
1 'polypeptide(L)'
;MGKKKRAYKAELRKLQIALVESQQHVIARGRKVLVLFEGRDTAGKDGAIKRVTAYMAPRQTRVVSLPKPSDREQTQWYFQRYVAHLPAAGEIVIFNRSWYNRAGVEVVMGFSTLEEQSDFIRDVPAFEAMLAEANITLIKIWLDITKPEQKERLEARVEDPLKHFKTSPLDAEAQKRWHAYTEARDTMLLRSHTARAPWLIVATDDKKQARLNV
;
A
#
# COMPACT_ATOMS: atom_id res chain seq x y z
N MET A 1 -3.78 31.75 8.28
CA MET A 1 -3.24 30.39 8.07
C MET A 1 -1.79 30.35 8.55
N GLY A 2 -1.44 29.49 9.55
CA GLY A 2 -0.13 29.50 10.20
C GLY A 2 1.02 29.17 9.23
N LYS A 3 2.22 29.71 9.49
CA LYS A 3 3.46 29.57 8.68
C LYS A 3 3.76 28.09 8.29
N LYS A 4 3.64 27.16 9.25
CA LYS A 4 3.81 25.71 9.02
C LYS A 4 2.83 25.11 8.00
N LYS A 5 1.57 25.58 7.97
CA LYS A 5 0.57 25.10 7.00
C LYS A 5 0.84 25.61 5.59
N ARG A 6 1.41 26.83 5.46
CA ARG A 6 1.83 27.37 4.15
C ARG A 6 3.02 26.60 3.59
N ALA A 7 4.04 26.35 4.42
CA ALA A 7 5.23 25.58 4.01
C ALA A 7 4.85 24.16 3.53
N TYR A 8 4.04 23.44 4.31
CA TYR A 8 3.53 22.12 3.88
C TYR A 8 2.80 22.17 2.53
N LYS A 9 1.90 23.14 2.33
CA LYS A 9 1.16 23.25 1.06
C LYS A 9 2.07 23.57 -0.12
N ALA A 10 3.05 24.41 0.09
CA ALA A 10 4.03 24.77 -0.95
C ALA A 10 4.85 23.56 -1.37
N GLU A 11 5.35 22.79 -0.41
CA GLU A 11 6.15 21.60 -0.68
C GLU A 11 5.31 20.49 -1.34
N LEU A 12 4.12 20.23 -0.81
CA LEU A 12 3.20 19.26 -1.43
C LEU A 12 2.90 19.62 -2.89
N ARG A 13 2.70 20.92 -3.19
CA ARG A 13 2.44 21.36 -4.57
C ARG A 13 3.63 21.08 -5.50
N LYS A 14 4.87 21.31 -5.06
CA LYS A 14 6.08 20.99 -5.83
C LYS A 14 6.14 19.50 -6.19
N LEU A 15 5.91 18.65 -5.17
CA LEU A 15 5.90 17.19 -5.37
C LEU A 15 4.78 16.74 -6.30
N GLN A 16 3.59 17.34 -6.20
CA GLN A 16 2.49 17.05 -7.12
C GLN A 16 2.78 17.48 -8.56
N ILE A 17 3.50 18.58 -8.78
CA ILE A 17 3.97 18.97 -10.12
C ILE A 17 4.94 17.90 -10.64
N ALA A 18 5.92 17.49 -9.85
CA ALA A 18 6.87 16.44 -10.23
C ALA A 18 6.19 15.10 -10.54
N LEU A 19 5.12 14.74 -9.81
CA LEU A 19 4.32 13.55 -10.10
C LEU A 19 3.60 13.65 -11.45
N VAL A 20 3.05 14.82 -11.80
CA VAL A 20 2.40 15.05 -13.11
C VAL A 20 3.43 14.95 -14.23
N GLU A 21 4.60 15.57 -14.07
CA GLU A 21 5.71 15.48 -15.02
C GLU A 21 6.19 14.03 -15.19
N SER A 22 6.32 13.29 -14.08
CA SER A 22 6.66 11.86 -14.10
C SER A 22 5.61 11.04 -14.85
N GLN A 23 4.31 11.31 -14.63
CA GLN A 23 3.24 10.66 -15.36
C GLN A 23 3.33 10.95 -16.87
N GLN A 24 3.61 12.18 -17.28
CA GLN A 24 3.80 12.52 -18.69
C GLN A 24 4.93 11.69 -19.32
N HIS A 25 6.04 11.49 -18.60
CA HIS A 25 7.12 10.61 -19.06
C HIS A 25 6.69 9.14 -19.15
N VAL A 26 5.92 8.65 -18.18
CA VAL A 26 5.38 7.28 -18.20
C VAL A 26 4.52 7.08 -19.45
N ILE A 27 3.62 8.00 -19.74
CA ILE A 27 2.73 7.96 -20.89
C ILE A 27 3.54 8.03 -22.22
N ALA A 28 4.40 9.04 -22.36
CA ALA A 28 5.15 9.27 -23.58
C ALA A 28 6.10 8.13 -23.96
N ARG A 29 6.62 7.41 -22.95
CA ARG A 29 7.56 6.29 -23.15
C ARG A 29 6.90 4.92 -23.06
N GLY A 30 5.59 4.86 -22.89
CA GLY A 30 4.85 3.60 -22.75
C GLY A 30 5.32 2.77 -21.54
N ARG A 31 5.83 3.40 -20.47
CA ARG A 31 6.28 2.68 -19.29
C ARG A 31 5.10 2.14 -18.50
N LYS A 32 5.34 1.06 -17.74
CA LYS A 32 4.37 0.43 -16.85
C LYS A 32 4.84 0.63 -15.43
N VAL A 33 4.01 1.27 -14.59
CA VAL A 33 4.35 1.54 -13.19
C VAL A 33 3.30 0.93 -12.27
N LEU A 34 3.77 0.17 -11.29
CA LEU A 34 2.95 -0.46 -10.27
C LEU A 34 3.43 -0.01 -8.89
N VAL A 35 2.53 0.58 -8.11
CA VAL A 35 2.85 1.05 -6.75
C VAL A 35 2.01 0.28 -5.75
N LEU A 36 2.65 -0.33 -4.77
CA LEU A 36 1.98 -1.01 -3.66
C LEU A 36 2.04 -0.15 -2.42
N PHE A 37 0.87 0.18 -1.88
CA PHE A 37 0.73 0.82 -0.58
C PHE A 37 0.34 -0.20 0.47
N GLU A 38 1.28 -0.54 1.32
CA GLU A 38 1.09 -1.43 2.46
C GLU A 38 1.29 -0.68 3.78
N GLY A 39 0.96 -1.32 4.87
CA GLY A 39 1.08 -0.73 6.21
C GLY A 39 -0.07 -1.13 7.12
N ARG A 40 0.12 -0.88 8.41
CA ARG A 40 -0.89 -1.19 9.44
C ARG A 40 -2.19 -0.44 9.22
N ASP A 41 -3.24 -0.86 9.89
CA ASP A 41 -4.48 -0.09 9.90
C ASP A 41 -4.24 1.30 10.47
N THR A 42 -4.97 2.28 9.93
CA THR A 42 -4.83 3.71 10.24
C THR A 42 -3.48 4.36 9.88
N ALA A 43 -2.52 3.64 9.32
CA ALA A 43 -1.23 4.22 8.89
C ALA A 43 -1.36 5.34 7.84
N GLY A 44 -2.52 5.47 7.17
CA GLY A 44 -2.82 6.62 6.31
C GLY A 44 -2.73 6.37 4.82
N LYS A 45 -2.80 5.10 4.38
CA LYS A 45 -2.77 4.69 2.96
C LYS A 45 -3.68 5.52 2.07
N ASP A 46 -4.99 5.57 2.35
CA ASP A 46 -5.95 6.35 1.55
C ASP A 46 -5.56 7.83 1.46
N GLY A 47 -5.07 8.37 2.58
CA GLY A 47 -4.68 9.77 2.66
C GLY A 47 -3.44 10.10 1.82
N ALA A 48 -2.47 9.20 1.74
CA ALA A 48 -1.29 9.30 0.89
C ALA A 48 -1.68 9.13 -0.58
N ILE A 49 -2.36 8.05 -0.93
CA ILE A 49 -2.83 7.76 -2.30
C ILE A 49 -3.63 8.95 -2.86
N LYS A 50 -4.56 9.52 -2.08
CA LYS A 50 -5.33 10.70 -2.50
C LYS A 50 -4.45 11.91 -2.83
N ARG A 51 -3.28 12.09 -2.19
CA ARG A 51 -2.37 13.22 -2.48
C ARG A 51 -1.51 12.93 -3.69
N VAL A 52 -1.06 11.70 -3.83
CA VAL A 52 -0.32 11.24 -5.02
C VAL A 52 -1.17 11.40 -6.27
N THR A 53 -2.42 10.96 -6.24
CA THR A 53 -3.29 10.92 -7.43
C THR A 53 -4.03 12.24 -7.71
N ALA A 54 -3.94 13.24 -6.83
CA ALA A 54 -4.80 14.44 -6.85
C ALA A 54 -4.82 15.21 -8.18
N TYR A 55 -3.73 15.18 -8.94
CA TYR A 55 -3.57 15.89 -10.21
C TYR A 55 -3.15 14.97 -11.35
N MET A 56 -3.07 13.67 -11.11
CA MET A 56 -2.73 12.69 -12.14
C MET A 56 -3.91 12.47 -13.09
N ALA A 57 -3.62 12.22 -14.35
CA ALA A 57 -4.64 11.93 -15.36
C ALA A 57 -5.35 10.60 -15.04
N PRO A 58 -6.67 10.60 -14.80
CA PRO A 58 -7.38 9.41 -14.30
C PRO A 58 -7.51 8.29 -15.33
N ARG A 59 -7.36 8.60 -16.62
CA ARG A 59 -7.39 7.58 -17.69
C ARG A 59 -6.17 6.65 -17.66
N GLN A 60 -5.01 7.17 -17.18
CA GLN A 60 -3.74 6.46 -17.10
C GLN A 60 -3.34 6.12 -15.67
N THR A 61 -4.19 6.46 -14.67
CA THR A 61 -3.94 6.16 -13.26
C THR A 61 -5.14 5.43 -12.67
N ARG A 62 -4.91 4.21 -12.17
CA ARG A 62 -5.95 3.43 -11.50
C ARG A 62 -5.55 3.14 -10.06
N VAL A 63 -6.48 3.32 -9.14
CA VAL A 63 -6.33 2.86 -7.75
C VAL A 63 -7.15 1.59 -7.59
N VAL A 64 -6.48 0.52 -7.19
CA VAL A 64 -7.06 -0.81 -7.01
C VAL A 64 -7.09 -1.13 -5.51
N SER A 65 -8.27 -1.49 -5.01
CA SER A 65 -8.47 -1.99 -3.65
C SER A 65 -9.39 -3.19 -3.75
N LEU A 66 -8.83 -4.39 -3.64
CA LEU A 66 -9.59 -5.62 -3.79
C LEU A 66 -10.32 -5.96 -2.50
N PRO A 67 -11.57 -6.40 -2.57
CA PRO A 67 -12.33 -6.89 -1.42
C PRO A 67 -11.78 -8.24 -0.92
N LYS A 68 -12.39 -8.80 0.12
CA LYS A 68 -12.15 -10.19 0.51
C LYS A 68 -12.31 -11.11 -0.72
N PRO A 69 -11.42 -12.11 -0.91
CA PRO A 69 -11.56 -13.07 -2.00
C PRO A 69 -12.92 -13.77 -1.98
N SER A 70 -13.55 -13.92 -3.14
CA SER A 70 -14.70 -14.79 -3.34
C SER A 70 -14.30 -16.27 -3.17
N ASP A 71 -15.28 -17.15 -2.95
CA ASP A 71 -15.02 -18.59 -2.83
C ASP A 71 -14.28 -19.15 -4.05
N ARG A 72 -14.61 -18.64 -5.24
CA ARG A 72 -13.90 -19.01 -6.48
C ARG A 72 -12.44 -18.54 -6.44
N GLU A 73 -12.18 -17.29 -6.05
CA GLU A 73 -10.84 -16.74 -6.02
C GLU A 73 -9.96 -17.42 -4.98
N GLN A 74 -10.53 -17.96 -3.89
CA GLN A 74 -9.81 -18.74 -2.87
C GLN A 74 -9.25 -20.06 -3.42
N THR A 75 -9.85 -20.63 -4.48
CA THR A 75 -9.38 -21.85 -5.13
C THR A 75 -8.44 -21.60 -6.31
N GLN A 76 -8.20 -20.35 -6.67
CA GLN A 76 -7.29 -19.95 -7.74
C GLN A 76 -5.85 -19.80 -7.23
N TRP A 77 -4.92 -19.77 -8.18
CA TRP A 77 -3.56 -19.34 -7.85
C TRP A 77 -3.57 -17.96 -7.20
N TYR A 78 -2.91 -17.81 -6.06
CA TYR A 78 -3.06 -16.65 -5.18
C TYR A 78 -2.88 -15.30 -5.89
N PHE A 79 -1.89 -15.19 -6.78
CA PHE A 79 -1.62 -13.93 -7.49
C PHE A 79 -2.62 -13.63 -8.60
N GLN A 80 -3.44 -14.60 -9.05
CA GLN A 80 -4.30 -14.47 -10.23
C GLN A 80 -5.26 -13.27 -10.15
N ARG A 81 -5.85 -13.03 -8.99
CA ARG A 81 -6.76 -11.90 -8.79
C ARG A 81 -6.07 -10.53 -8.90
N TYR A 82 -4.75 -10.46 -8.68
CA TYR A 82 -3.96 -9.23 -8.79
C TYR A 82 -3.43 -9.03 -10.22
N VAL A 83 -3.10 -10.09 -10.92
CA VAL A 83 -2.56 -10.07 -12.29
C VAL A 83 -3.50 -9.36 -13.26
N ALA A 84 -4.82 -9.54 -13.11
CA ALA A 84 -5.83 -8.87 -13.93
C ALA A 84 -5.78 -7.33 -13.87
N HIS A 85 -5.13 -6.77 -12.86
CA HIS A 85 -5.04 -5.33 -12.61
C HIS A 85 -3.66 -4.72 -12.90
N LEU A 86 -2.71 -5.50 -13.42
CA LEU A 86 -1.38 -5.00 -13.75
C LEU A 86 -1.43 -3.88 -14.81
N PRO A 87 -0.45 -2.96 -14.81
CA PRO A 87 -0.46 -1.84 -15.74
C PRO A 87 -0.15 -2.26 -17.18
N ALA A 88 -0.86 -1.67 -18.13
CA ALA A 88 -0.50 -1.64 -19.54
C ALA A 88 0.50 -0.50 -19.82
N ALA A 89 0.98 -0.41 -21.07
CA ALA A 89 1.91 0.66 -21.48
C ALA A 89 1.30 2.05 -21.27
N GLY A 90 2.03 2.93 -20.60
CA GLY A 90 1.61 4.28 -20.26
C GLY A 90 0.73 4.38 -19.01
N GLU A 91 0.50 3.28 -18.28
CA GLU A 91 -0.35 3.26 -17.09
C GLU A 91 0.46 3.26 -15.78
N ILE A 92 -0.13 3.91 -14.78
CA ILE A 92 0.26 3.84 -13.37
C ILE A 92 -0.87 3.18 -12.60
N VAL A 93 -0.60 2.02 -11.99
CA VAL A 93 -1.56 1.32 -11.14
C VAL A 93 -1.08 1.39 -9.69
N ILE A 94 -1.98 1.77 -8.79
CA ILE A 94 -1.71 1.89 -7.36
C ILE A 94 -2.58 0.89 -6.62
N PHE A 95 -1.97 -0.07 -5.96
CA PHE A 95 -2.68 -0.98 -5.07
C PHE A 95 -2.77 -0.38 -3.65
N ASN A 96 -3.97 -0.22 -3.14
CA ASN A 96 -4.23 0.04 -1.73
C ASN A 96 -4.46 -1.31 -1.03
N ARG A 97 -3.44 -1.87 -0.44
CA ARG A 97 -3.23 -3.27 -0.09
C ARG A 97 -3.07 -4.14 -1.35
N SER A 98 -2.23 -5.14 -1.27
CA SER A 98 -1.85 -5.97 -2.41
C SER A 98 -1.82 -7.46 -2.02
N TRP A 99 -1.09 -8.25 -2.79
CA TRP A 99 -0.79 -9.65 -2.46
C TRP A 99 -0.10 -9.83 -1.11
N TYR A 100 0.47 -8.78 -0.54
CA TYR A 100 1.06 -8.83 0.80
C TYR A 100 0.04 -8.98 1.93
N ASN A 101 -1.27 -8.95 1.66
CA ASN A 101 -2.28 -9.39 2.62
C ASN A 101 -1.99 -10.80 3.15
N ARG A 102 -1.45 -11.72 2.31
CA ARG A 102 -1.08 -13.09 2.68
C ARG A 102 0.03 -13.13 3.73
N ALA A 103 0.98 -12.18 3.69
CA ALA A 103 2.07 -12.08 4.66
C ALA A 103 1.72 -11.18 5.88
N GLY A 104 0.59 -10.52 5.88
CA GLY A 104 0.16 -9.58 6.92
C GLY A 104 -1.12 -10.04 7.62
N VAL A 105 -2.24 -9.46 7.21
CA VAL A 105 -3.54 -9.69 7.87
C VAL A 105 -3.97 -11.15 7.84
N GLU A 106 -3.69 -11.89 6.77
CA GLU A 106 -4.10 -13.29 6.65
C GLU A 106 -3.33 -14.18 7.63
N VAL A 107 -2.04 -13.92 7.84
CA VAL A 107 -1.22 -14.60 8.87
C VAL A 107 -1.79 -14.32 10.25
N VAL A 108 -1.93 -13.05 10.61
CA VAL A 108 -2.27 -12.63 11.98
C VAL A 108 -3.69 -13.03 12.37
N MET A 109 -4.60 -13.03 11.40
CA MET A 109 -6.01 -13.37 11.65
C MET A 109 -6.33 -14.85 11.42
N GLY A 110 -5.36 -15.64 10.96
CA GLY A 110 -5.56 -17.07 10.67
C GLY A 110 -6.47 -17.31 9.46
N PHE A 111 -6.44 -16.42 8.46
CA PHE A 111 -7.21 -16.55 7.23
C PHE A 111 -6.51 -17.39 6.15
N SER A 112 -5.28 -17.78 6.41
CA SER A 112 -4.47 -18.65 5.54
C SER A 112 -3.79 -19.74 6.36
N THR A 113 -3.53 -20.88 5.73
CA THR A 113 -2.79 -21.99 6.33
C THR A 113 -1.29 -21.67 6.39
N LEU A 114 -0.55 -22.41 7.22
CA LEU A 114 0.92 -22.27 7.29
C LEU A 114 1.58 -22.61 5.95
N GLU A 115 1.04 -23.57 5.21
CA GLU A 115 1.50 -23.95 3.88
C GLU A 115 1.35 -22.80 2.89
N GLU A 116 0.15 -22.20 2.81
CA GLU A 116 -0.11 -21.03 1.94
C GLU A 116 0.76 -19.83 2.27
N GLN A 117 1.06 -19.60 3.57
CA GLN A 117 1.97 -18.54 4.00
C GLN A 117 3.41 -18.80 3.57
N SER A 118 3.87 -20.05 3.75
CA SER A 118 5.21 -20.51 3.33
C SER A 118 5.38 -20.40 1.83
N ASP A 119 4.41 -20.88 1.07
CA ASP A 119 4.41 -20.81 -0.40
C ASP A 119 4.44 -19.36 -0.88
N PHE A 120 3.64 -18.49 -0.30
CA PHE A 120 3.64 -17.08 -0.65
C PHE A 120 5.01 -16.43 -0.44
N ILE A 121 5.62 -16.64 0.72
CA ILE A 121 6.94 -16.05 1.05
C ILE A 121 8.04 -16.59 0.14
N ARG A 122 7.97 -17.87 -0.28
CA ARG A 122 8.87 -18.47 -1.25
C ARG A 122 8.69 -17.88 -2.65
N ASP A 123 7.44 -17.67 -3.07
CA ASP A 123 7.10 -17.38 -4.46
C ASP A 123 7.09 -15.89 -4.78
N VAL A 124 6.80 -15.01 -3.79
CA VAL A 124 6.65 -13.57 -4.06
C VAL A 124 7.89 -12.91 -4.66
N PRO A 125 9.15 -13.24 -4.28
CA PRO A 125 10.32 -12.63 -4.92
C PRO A 125 10.45 -13.02 -6.40
N ALA A 126 10.13 -14.26 -6.75
CA ALA A 126 10.14 -14.74 -8.14
C ALA A 126 9.02 -14.07 -8.96
N PHE A 127 7.82 -13.97 -8.41
CA PHE A 127 6.71 -13.27 -9.04
C PHE A 127 7.07 -11.80 -9.33
N GLU A 128 7.62 -11.08 -8.37
CA GLU A 128 8.04 -9.68 -8.55
C GLU A 128 9.21 -9.54 -9.54
N ALA A 129 10.10 -10.52 -9.59
CA ALA A 129 11.16 -10.55 -10.61
C ALA A 129 10.58 -10.70 -12.03
N MET A 130 9.58 -11.56 -12.24
CA MET A 130 8.88 -11.68 -13.52
C MET A 130 8.19 -10.38 -13.93
N LEU A 131 7.61 -9.62 -12.97
CA LEU A 131 7.04 -8.30 -13.27
C LEU A 131 8.12 -7.34 -13.77
N ALA A 132 9.28 -7.31 -13.12
CA ALA A 132 10.40 -6.47 -13.54
C ALA A 132 10.94 -6.87 -14.93
N GLU A 133 11.03 -8.16 -15.23
CA GLU A 133 11.41 -8.69 -16.54
C GLU A 133 10.38 -8.34 -17.64
N ALA A 134 9.11 -8.23 -17.26
CA ALA A 134 8.05 -7.72 -18.13
C ALA A 134 8.05 -6.18 -18.28
N ASN A 135 9.12 -5.50 -17.83
CA ASN A 135 9.28 -4.04 -17.83
C ASN A 135 8.21 -3.29 -17.00
N ILE A 136 7.73 -3.90 -15.92
CA ILE A 136 6.90 -3.24 -14.93
C ILE A 136 7.81 -2.69 -13.83
N THR A 137 7.84 -1.37 -13.66
CA THR A 137 8.51 -0.73 -12.54
C THR A 137 7.67 -0.91 -11.29
N LEU A 138 8.15 -1.72 -10.35
CA LEU A 138 7.46 -1.99 -9.08
C LEU A 138 8.03 -1.11 -7.96
N ILE A 139 7.16 -0.36 -7.30
CA ILE A 139 7.47 0.48 -6.14
C ILE A 139 6.66 -0.04 -4.94
N LYS A 140 7.35 -0.46 -3.89
CA LYS A 140 6.72 -1.00 -2.68
C LYS A 140 6.91 -0.03 -1.52
N ILE A 141 5.80 0.45 -0.95
CA ILE A 141 5.78 1.42 0.14
C ILE A 141 5.12 0.79 1.37
N TRP A 142 5.88 0.73 2.47
CA TRP A 142 5.36 0.39 3.77
C TRP A 142 5.16 1.65 4.60
N LEU A 143 3.90 1.93 4.96
CA LEU A 143 3.54 3.01 5.86
C LEU A 143 3.62 2.51 7.30
N ASP A 144 4.64 2.97 8.02
CA ASP A 144 4.92 2.53 9.39
C ASP A 144 4.37 3.53 10.41
N ILE A 145 3.54 3.04 11.32
CA ILE A 145 2.89 3.80 12.37
C ILE A 145 3.27 3.20 13.72
N THR A 146 3.44 4.02 14.74
CA THR A 146 3.66 3.54 16.10
C THR A 146 2.36 3.05 16.75
N LYS A 147 2.50 2.18 17.75
CA LYS A 147 1.34 1.62 18.49
C LYS A 147 0.50 2.70 19.18
N PRO A 148 1.08 3.69 19.86
CA PRO A 148 0.31 4.79 20.45
C PRO A 148 -0.46 5.61 19.42
N GLU A 149 0.18 6.02 18.33
CA GLU A 149 -0.48 6.80 17.28
C GLU A 149 -1.58 6.00 16.57
N GLN A 150 -1.38 4.68 16.36
CA GLN A 150 -2.43 3.83 15.84
C GLN A 150 -3.66 3.81 16.74
N LYS A 151 -3.46 3.68 18.06
CA LYS A 151 -4.53 3.69 19.05
C LYS A 151 -5.32 5.00 18.98
N GLU A 152 -4.63 6.14 19.03
CA GLU A 152 -5.26 7.46 18.93
C GLU A 152 -6.09 7.61 17.64
N ARG A 153 -5.57 7.12 16.51
CA ARG A 153 -6.29 7.18 15.23
C ARG A 153 -7.49 6.26 15.17
N LEU A 154 -7.44 5.11 15.82
CA LEU A 154 -8.59 4.20 15.93
C LEU A 154 -9.69 4.81 16.78
N GLU A 155 -9.36 5.40 17.93
CA GLU A 155 -10.29 6.12 18.81
C GLU A 155 -10.95 7.29 18.07
N ALA A 156 -10.16 8.16 17.42
CA ALA A 156 -10.65 9.27 16.61
C ALA A 156 -11.51 8.83 15.40
N ARG A 157 -11.40 7.56 14.96
CA ARG A 157 -12.26 7.02 13.89
C ARG A 157 -13.64 6.67 14.43
N VAL A 158 -13.74 6.18 15.65
CA VAL A 158 -15.00 5.85 16.33
C VAL A 158 -15.77 7.12 16.69
N GLU A 159 -15.07 8.17 17.11
CA GLU A 159 -15.68 9.45 17.55
C GLU A 159 -16.22 10.29 16.38
N ASP A 160 -15.64 10.15 15.17
CA ASP A 160 -16.00 10.99 14.02
C ASP A 160 -17.06 10.30 13.13
N PRO A 161 -18.31 10.77 13.10
CA PRO A 161 -19.38 10.18 12.27
C PRO A 161 -19.01 10.04 10.79
N LEU A 162 -18.17 10.96 10.26
CA LEU A 162 -17.72 10.93 8.87
C LEU A 162 -16.68 9.81 8.61
N LYS A 163 -16.24 9.12 9.64
CA LYS A 163 -15.28 8.04 9.55
C LYS A 163 -15.86 6.67 9.95
N HIS A 164 -17.09 6.62 10.43
CA HIS A 164 -17.73 5.39 10.89
C HIS A 164 -17.73 4.28 9.82
N PHE A 165 -17.90 4.63 8.54
CA PHE A 165 -17.83 3.66 7.44
C PHE A 165 -16.46 2.99 7.27
N LYS A 166 -15.41 3.52 7.94
CA LYS A 166 -14.06 2.94 7.96
C LYS A 166 -13.81 2.03 9.16
N THR A 167 -14.75 1.96 10.10
CA THR A 167 -14.60 1.05 11.25
C THR A 167 -14.80 -0.39 10.80
N SER A 168 -13.94 -1.28 11.27
CA SER A 168 -13.96 -2.70 10.97
C SER A 168 -13.86 -3.51 12.27
N PRO A 169 -14.46 -4.69 12.35
CA PRO A 169 -14.20 -5.61 13.46
C PRO A 169 -12.71 -5.92 13.66
N LEU A 170 -11.91 -5.81 12.59
CA LEU A 170 -10.46 -6.00 12.65
C LEU A 170 -9.72 -4.87 13.36
N ASP A 171 -10.32 -3.67 13.47
CA ASP A 171 -9.70 -2.52 14.14
C ASP A 171 -9.42 -2.82 15.63
N ALA A 172 -10.36 -3.49 16.31
CA ALA A 172 -10.19 -3.89 17.71
C ALA A 172 -9.07 -4.94 17.88
N GLU A 173 -8.92 -5.83 16.91
CA GLU A 173 -7.89 -6.87 16.92
C GLU A 173 -6.49 -6.31 16.58
N ALA A 174 -6.42 -5.24 15.79
CA ALA A 174 -5.14 -4.64 15.37
C ALA A 174 -4.26 -4.22 16.57
N GLN A 175 -4.86 -3.67 17.62
CA GLN A 175 -4.15 -3.28 18.85
C GLN A 175 -3.78 -4.47 19.72
N LYS A 176 -4.69 -5.45 19.88
CA LYS A 176 -4.46 -6.66 20.68
C LYS A 176 -3.34 -7.50 20.10
N ARG A 177 -3.32 -7.64 18.77
CA ARG A 177 -2.36 -8.48 18.02
C ARG A 177 -1.14 -7.70 17.51
N TRP A 178 -0.82 -6.56 18.13
CA TRP A 178 0.27 -5.69 17.69
C TRP A 178 1.60 -6.43 17.46
N HIS A 179 1.99 -7.33 18.37
CA HIS A 179 3.22 -8.11 18.26
C HIS A 179 3.17 -9.08 17.08
N ALA A 180 2.11 -9.83 16.91
CA ALA A 180 1.93 -10.74 15.78
C ALA A 180 2.00 -9.98 14.43
N TYR A 181 1.38 -8.80 14.36
CA TYR A 181 1.53 -7.92 13.18
C TYR A 181 2.96 -7.42 12.98
N THR A 182 3.72 -7.22 14.05
CA THR A 182 5.14 -6.81 13.96
C THR A 182 5.99 -7.94 13.39
N GLU A 183 5.84 -9.15 13.91
CA GLU A 183 6.55 -10.34 13.44
C GLU A 183 6.23 -10.66 11.97
N ALA A 184 4.95 -10.60 11.60
CA ALA A 184 4.51 -10.80 10.23
C ALA A 184 5.10 -9.74 9.28
N ARG A 185 5.08 -8.46 9.68
CA ARG A 185 5.71 -7.36 8.92
C ARG A 185 7.21 -7.60 8.75
N ASP A 186 7.93 -7.89 9.83
CA ASP A 186 9.39 -8.01 9.80
C ASP A 186 9.81 -9.20 8.93
N THR A 187 9.10 -10.32 9.02
CA THR A 187 9.28 -11.47 8.14
C THR A 187 9.02 -11.11 6.69
N MET A 188 7.91 -10.44 6.40
CA MET A 188 7.54 -9.99 5.06
C MET A 188 8.62 -9.07 4.47
N LEU A 189 9.01 -8.03 5.21
CA LEU A 189 10.03 -7.08 4.75
C LEU A 189 11.35 -7.78 4.48
N LEU A 190 11.83 -8.61 5.42
CA LEU A 190 13.10 -9.32 5.30
C LEU A 190 13.12 -10.28 4.09
N ARG A 191 12.04 -11.02 3.87
CA ARG A 191 11.96 -12.07 2.85
C ARG A 191 11.65 -11.56 1.45
N SER A 192 11.07 -10.36 1.33
CA SER A 192 10.67 -9.80 0.04
C SER A 192 11.39 -8.50 -0.35
N HIS A 193 12.32 -8.01 0.47
CA HIS A 193 13.18 -6.90 0.08
C HIS A 193 14.27 -7.40 -0.88
N THR A 194 14.17 -7.03 -2.15
CA THR A 194 15.13 -7.41 -3.18
C THR A 194 15.74 -6.19 -3.85
N ALA A 195 16.89 -6.34 -4.49
CA ALA A 195 17.52 -5.23 -5.22
C ALA A 195 16.63 -4.70 -6.38
N ARG A 196 15.81 -5.58 -6.99
CA ARG A 196 14.89 -5.20 -8.08
C ARG A 196 13.59 -4.58 -7.58
N ALA A 197 13.15 -4.93 -6.38
CA ALA A 197 11.92 -4.45 -5.78
C ALA A 197 12.13 -4.20 -4.27
N PRO A 198 12.85 -3.14 -3.89
CA PRO A 198 13.08 -2.80 -2.49
C PRO A 198 11.82 -2.25 -1.84
N TRP A 199 11.68 -2.44 -0.53
CA TRP A 199 10.71 -1.74 0.27
C TRP A 199 11.19 -0.34 0.66
N LEU A 200 10.33 0.64 0.48
CA LEU A 200 10.47 1.99 1.01
C LEU A 200 9.63 2.09 2.29
N ILE A 201 10.28 2.32 3.43
CA ILE A 201 9.59 2.44 4.71
C ILE A 201 9.41 3.91 5.04
N VAL A 202 8.17 4.33 5.25
CA VAL A 202 7.78 5.71 5.55
C VAL A 202 7.12 5.79 6.91
N ALA A 203 7.73 6.52 7.85
CA ALA A 203 7.14 6.81 9.15
C ALA A 203 5.90 7.72 8.99
N THR A 204 4.80 7.40 9.68
CA THR A 204 3.51 8.03 9.41
C THR A 204 2.83 8.69 10.61
N ASP A 205 3.48 8.77 11.74
CA ASP A 205 2.92 9.43 12.93
C ASP A 205 2.60 10.90 12.63
N ASP A 206 3.48 11.63 11.95
CA ASP A 206 3.11 12.91 11.34
C ASP A 206 2.53 12.69 9.92
N LYS A 207 1.22 12.80 9.82
CA LYS A 207 0.47 12.64 8.55
C LYS A 207 0.91 13.59 7.44
N LYS A 208 1.41 14.79 7.77
CA LYS A 208 1.85 15.76 6.77
C LYS A 208 3.23 15.37 6.24
N GLN A 209 4.15 15.06 7.15
CA GLN A 209 5.48 14.61 6.78
C GLN A 209 5.42 13.31 5.97
N ALA A 210 4.62 12.33 6.40
CA ALA A 210 4.40 11.10 5.68
C ALA A 210 3.95 11.33 4.21
N ARG A 211 3.03 12.28 4.00
CA ARG A 211 2.52 12.63 2.66
C ARG A 211 3.53 13.35 1.78
N LEU A 212 4.58 13.92 2.35
CA LEU A 212 5.68 14.52 1.61
C LEU A 212 6.76 13.48 1.29
N ASN A 213 6.89 12.45 2.14
CA ASN A 213 7.93 11.42 2.00
C ASN A 213 7.50 10.26 1.06
N VAL A 214 6.22 10.14 0.78
CA VAL A 214 5.66 9.21 -0.21
C VAL A 214 5.77 9.77 -1.62
#